data_cb3b76349f8bf9879e98f7cbebe093a1
#
_entry.id   cb3b76349f8bf9879e98f7cbebe093a1
#
_cell.length_a   1.000
_cell.length_b   1.000
_cell.length_c   1.000
_cell.angle_alpha   90.00
_cell.angle_beta   90.00
_cell.angle_gamma   90.00
#
_symmetry.space_group_name_H-M   'P 1'
#
loop_
_entity.id
_entity.type
_entity.pdbx_description
1 polymer ?
#
loop_
_entity_poly.entity_id
_entity_poly.type
_entity_poly.pdbx_seq_one_letter_code
_entity_poly.pdbx_strand_id
1 'polypeptide(L)'
;MNGLQSGEGVFEVLASEIALQRGEAGLAYNTYLEMARQYKDPRLAQRAMEIAIGGGSPDLALQAAKTWDELSLASDTKPKEVLITLLILSNRWSDAVKPAIGLLKQQTPAQQENTLLQLQALLAKTKDESTALQAFYEIASTVKVSPKDPGLLYTYAMAAEKVGRIDVMEKTLREILRKYPNDANSLNALGYSLADRNIKLPEAFALISKAHQLSPKDSFILDSLGWVNFRLGKNALALEQLQQAFTMKPEADIAAHTGEVLWVMNRRPEAEDMWRQGQKLDANNPTLKETLKRFKPDWSTPEQAPQGSWDGRFAVKITGITESQNQGGSGGFTLTQDALKDTLEIRNPVGGSIARITINPGEATLERDGQVVTAIDADTLVQNTLGLPLPARGLSNWLRGEVRPGSEASIERNANGQVSKISQDGWNLVYTWGANNRLDKLAMTRSSNIGSIDIRLVFDRPNE
;
A
#
# COMPACT_ATOMS: atom_id res chain seq x y z
N MET A 1 -2.94 -2.35 -58.82
CA MET A 1 -4.00 -3.31 -58.47
C MET A 1 -3.74 -3.70 -57.04
N ASN A 2 -4.76 -3.49 -56.14
CA ASN A 2 -4.60 -3.90 -54.77
C ASN A 2 -4.46 -5.43 -54.68
N GLY A 3 -3.36 -5.95 -54.16
CA GLY A 3 -3.08 -7.40 -54.08
C GLY A 3 -4.17 -8.23 -53.40
N LEU A 4 -5.02 -7.63 -52.60
CA LEU A 4 -6.23 -8.24 -52.01
C LEU A 4 -7.31 -8.65 -53.06
N GLN A 5 -7.25 -8.10 -54.30
CA GLN A 5 -8.15 -8.48 -55.39
C GLN A 5 -7.58 -9.64 -56.24
N SER A 6 -6.41 -10.16 -55.91
CA SER A 6 -5.88 -11.38 -56.46
C SER A 6 -6.63 -12.58 -55.88
N GLY A 7 -6.78 -13.65 -56.67
CA GLY A 7 -7.41 -14.90 -56.18
C GLY A 7 -6.68 -15.45 -54.95
N GLU A 8 -5.40 -15.24 -54.81
CA GLU A 8 -4.55 -15.65 -53.69
C GLU A 8 -4.92 -14.87 -52.41
N GLY A 9 -4.98 -13.53 -52.48
CA GLY A 9 -5.35 -12.72 -51.32
C GLY A 9 -6.77 -12.99 -50.79
N VAL A 10 -7.71 -13.23 -51.71
CA VAL A 10 -9.07 -13.64 -51.32
C VAL A 10 -9.08 -15.01 -50.62
N PHE A 11 -8.30 -15.95 -51.13
CA PHE A 11 -8.16 -17.28 -50.54
C PHE A 11 -7.55 -17.22 -49.15
N GLU A 12 -6.50 -16.45 -48.91
CA GLU A 12 -5.86 -16.27 -47.62
C GLU A 12 -6.82 -15.66 -46.55
N VAL A 13 -7.61 -14.64 -46.95
CA VAL A 13 -8.63 -14.06 -46.07
C VAL A 13 -9.67 -15.12 -45.68
N LEU A 14 -10.24 -15.86 -46.65
CA LEU A 14 -11.24 -16.91 -46.40
C LEU A 14 -10.66 -18.03 -45.51
N ALA A 15 -9.44 -18.48 -45.82
CA ALA A 15 -8.77 -19.50 -45.00
C ALA A 15 -8.56 -19.03 -43.56
N SER A 16 -8.17 -17.76 -43.34
CA SER A 16 -8.02 -17.18 -42.01
C SER A 16 -9.31 -17.09 -41.24
N GLU A 17 -10.44 -16.69 -41.87
CA GLU A 17 -11.74 -16.66 -41.21
C GLU A 17 -12.26 -18.07 -40.88
N ILE A 18 -11.98 -19.06 -41.72
CA ILE A 18 -12.30 -20.48 -41.43
C ILE A 18 -11.44 -20.98 -40.25
N ALA A 19 -10.15 -20.66 -40.23
CA ALA A 19 -9.28 -20.99 -39.08
C ALA A 19 -9.79 -20.39 -37.79
N LEU A 20 -10.21 -19.12 -37.82
CA LEU A 20 -10.80 -18.45 -36.68
C LEU A 20 -12.07 -19.15 -36.15
N GLN A 21 -12.98 -19.54 -37.07
CA GLN A 21 -14.20 -20.32 -36.74
C GLN A 21 -13.87 -21.68 -36.11
N ARG A 22 -12.74 -22.27 -36.45
CA ARG A 22 -12.25 -23.54 -35.88
C ARG A 22 -11.52 -23.37 -34.55
N GLY A 23 -11.39 -22.14 -34.05
CA GLY A 23 -10.68 -21.85 -32.80
C GLY A 23 -9.16 -21.67 -32.98
N GLU A 24 -8.66 -21.65 -34.23
CA GLU A 24 -7.24 -21.47 -34.58
C GLU A 24 -6.88 -19.97 -34.67
N ALA A 25 -7.22 -19.19 -33.63
CA ALA A 25 -7.07 -17.74 -33.62
C ALA A 25 -5.61 -17.28 -33.86
N GLY A 26 -4.62 -18.03 -33.37
CA GLY A 26 -3.20 -17.72 -33.59
C GLY A 26 -2.77 -17.81 -35.06
N LEU A 27 -3.29 -18.81 -35.80
CA LEU A 27 -3.03 -18.96 -37.22
C LEU A 27 -3.68 -17.79 -37.99
N ALA A 28 -4.94 -17.50 -37.73
CA ALA A 28 -5.65 -16.39 -38.37
C ALA A 28 -4.95 -15.04 -38.09
N TYR A 29 -4.54 -14.78 -36.86
CA TYR A 29 -3.79 -13.58 -36.48
C TYR A 29 -2.51 -13.41 -37.30
N ASN A 30 -1.66 -14.45 -37.34
CA ASN A 30 -0.38 -14.39 -38.07
C ASN A 30 -0.60 -14.15 -39.55
N THR A 31 -1.53 -14.88 -40.18
CA THR A 31 -1.83 -14.71 -41.59
C THR A 31 -2.31 -13.30 -41.92
N TYR A 32 -3.25 -12.75 -41.13
CA TYR A 32 -3.72 -11.38 -41.31
C TYR A 32 -2.63 -10.33 -41.14
N LEU A 33 -1.73 -10.52 -40.14
CA LEU A 33 -0.64 -9.57 -39.91
C LEU A 33 0.43 -9.61 -41.00
N GLU A 34 0.74 -10.81 -41.51
CA GLU A 34 1.68 -10.99 -42.69
C GLU A 34 1.08 -10.37 -43.94
N MET A 35 -0.18 -10.66 -44.25
CA MET A 35 -0.90 -10.07 -45.37
C MET A 35 -0.93 -8.54 -45.29
N ALA A 36 -1.16 -7.98 -44.07
CA ALA A 36 -1.16 -6.54 -43.86
C ALA A 36 0.14 -5.90 -44.29
N ARG A 37 1.26 -6.52 -43.95
CA ARG A 37 2.62 -6.05 -44.32
C ARG A 37 2.91 -6.24 -45.81
N GLN A 38 2.53 -7.39 -46.35
CA GLN A 38 2.76 -7.75 -47.76
C GLN A 38 1.97 -6.83 -48.70
N TYR A 39 0.66 -6.66 -48.41
CA TYR A 39 -0.23 -5.88 -49.27
C TYR A 39 -0.30 -4.40 -48.89
N LYS A 40 0.38 -4.02 -47.79
CA LYS A 40 0.33 -2.66 -47.19
C LYS A 40 -1.09 -2.17 -46.97
N ASP A 41 -1.95 -3.07 -46.51
CA ASP A 41 -3.37 -2.77 -46.24
C ASP A 41 -3.63 -2.69 -44.74
N PRO A 42 -3.91 -1.48 -44.21
CA PRO A 42 -4.15 -1.27 -42.76
C PRO A 42 -5.38 -2.04 -42.23
N ARG A 43 -6.37 -2.37 -43.05
CA ARG A 43 -7.59 -3.10 -42.66
C ARG A 43 -7.25 -4.51 -42.19
N LEU A 44 -6.27 -5.14 -42.76
CA LEU A 44 -5.80 -6.49 -42.37
C LEU A 44 -5.10 -6.45 -41.02
N ALA A 45 -4.29 -5.43 -40.75
CA ALA A 45 -3.68 -5.21 -39.43
C ALA A 45 -4.73 -4.91 -38.35
N GLN A 46 -5.77 -4.11 -38.68
CA GLN A 46 -6.92 -3.91 -37.81
C GLN A 46 -7.60 -5.25 -37.49
N ARG A 47 -7.86 -6.10 -38.48
CA ARG A 47 -8.49 -7.41 -38.25
C ARG A 47 -7.62 -8.32 -37.37
N ALA A 48 -6.31 -8.36 -37.58
CA ALA A 48 -5.37 -9.07 -36.71
C ALA A 48 -5.47 -8.58 -35.26
N MET A 49 -5.52 -7.27 -35.04
CA MET A 49 -5.68 -6.67 -33.72
C MET A 49 -7.00 -7.13 -33.05
N GLU A 50 -8.12 -7.10 -33.78
CA GLU A 50 -9.43 -7.53 -33.28
C GLU A 50 -9.41 -9.00 -32.85
N ILE A 51 -8.75 -9.86 -33.65
CA ILE A 51 -8.57 -11.30 -33.32
C ILE A 51 -7.75 -11.44 -32.04
N ALA A 52 -6.65 -10.69 -31.90
CA ALA A 52 -5.80 -10.73 -30.72
C ALA A 52 -6.53 -10.25 -29.45
N ILE A 53 -7.35 -9.20 -29.54
CA ILE A 53 -8.18 -8.72 -28.44
C ILE A 53 -9.22 -9.79 -28.05
N GLY A 54 -9.92 -10.37 -29.02
CA GLY A 54 -10.87 -11.45 -28.80
C GLY A 54 -10.25 -12.70 -28.17
N GLY A 55 -8.99 -12.98 -28.49
CA GLY A 55 -8.19 -14.07 -27.91
C GLY A 55 -7.50 -13.72 -26.58
N GLY A 56 -7.73 -12.53 -26.00
CA GLY A 56 -7.15 -12.14 -24.72
C GLY A 56 -5.62 -11.97 -24.76
N SER A 57 -5.03 -11.63 -25.92
CA SER A 57 -3.59 -11.54 -26.14
C SER A 57 -3.15 -10.07 -26.32
N PRO A 58 -2.93 -9.30 -25.23
CA PRO A 58 -2.66 -7.86 -25.31
C PRO A 58 -1.36 -7.52 -26.09
N ASP A 59 -0.33 -8.32 -25.96
CA ASP A 59 0.94 -8.06 -26.67
C ASP A 59 0.79 -8.23 -28.19
N LEU A 60 0.04 -9.23 -28.63
CA LEU A 60 -0.28 -9.42 -30.05
C LEU A 60 -1.19 -8.30 -30.57
N ALA A 61 -2.16 -7.87 -29.76
CA ALA A 61 -3.01 -6.73 -30.09
C ALA A 61 -2.20 -5.44 -30.28
N LEU A 62 -1.23 -5.18 -29.39
CA LEU A 62 -0.31 -4.05 -29.51
C LEU A 62 0.54 -4.12 -30.77
N GLN A 63 1.08 -5.31 -31.11
CA GLN A 63 1.88 -5.51 -32.33
C GLN A 63 1.05 -5.21 -33.58
N ALA A 64 -0.16 -5.70 -33.65
CA ALA A 64 -1.05 -5.46 -34.78
C ALA A 64 -1.52 -4.00 -34.84
N ALA A 65 -1.86 -3.38 -33.71
CA ALA A 65 -2.22 -1.95 -33.65
C ALA A 65 -1.08 -1.04 -34.13
N LYS A 66 0.17 -1.37 -33.77
CA LYS A 66 1.35 -0.65 -34.27
C LYS A 66 1.47 -0.78 -35.78
N THR A 67 1.32 -1.99 -36.32
CA THR A 67 1.35 -2.21 -37.79
C THR A 67 0.20 -1.47 -38.46
N TRP A 68 -0.99 -1.42 -37.83
CA TRP A 68 -2.12 -0.66 -38.33
C TRP A 68 -1.83 0.84 -38.40
N ASP A 69 -1.25 1.45 -37.34
CA ASP A 69 -0.86 2.88 -37.33
C ASP A 69 0.23 3.16 -38.39
N GLU A 70 1.24 2.27 -38.54
CA GLU A 70 2.30 2.41 -39.52
C GLU A 70 1.84 2.36 -40.98
N LEU A 71 0.81 1.57 -41.28
CA LEU A 71 0.26 1.41 -42.61
C LEU A 71 -0.83 2.41 -42.97
N SER A 72 -1.41 3.10 -41.98
CA SER A 72 -2.50 4.03 -42.15
C SER A 72 -2.01 5.39 -42.67
N LEU A 73 -2.92 6.12 -43.30
CA LEU A 73 -2.65 7.51 -43.70
C LEU A 73 -2.49 8.39 -42.46
N ALA A 74 -1.57 9.35 -42.55
CA ALA A 74 -1.35 10.28 -41.43
C ALA A 74 -2.61 11.09 -41.04
N SER A 75 -3.57 11.25 -41.96
CA SER A 75 -4.86 11.87 -41.68
C SER A 75 -5.86 11.00 -40.95
N ASP A 76 -5.64 9.69 -40.90
CA ASP A 76 -6.47 8.76 -40.13
C ASP A 76 -5.93 8.65 -38.69
N THR A 77 -6.60 9.28 -37.75
CA THR A 77 -6.19 9.29 -36.33
C THR A 77 -6.61 8.04 -35.55
N LYS A 78 -7.55 7.28 -36.10
CA LYS A 78 -8.15 6.13 -35.39
C LYS A 78 -7.14 5.05 -34.98
N PRO A 79 -6.22 4.59 -35.84
CA PRO A 79 -5.22 3.60 -35.48
C PRO A 79 -4.35 4.06 -34.32
N LYS A 80 -3.93 5.31 -34.34
CA LYS A 80 -3.10 5.94 -33.32
C LYS A 80 -3.83 6.05 -31.97
N GLU A 81 -5.11 6.45 -31.97
CA GLU A 81 -5.97 6.50 -30.78
C GLU A 81 -6.09 5.11 -30.13
N VAL A 82 -6.29 4.07 -30.94
CA VAL A 82 -6.38 2.69 -30.47
C VAL A 82 -5.04 2.20 -29.91
N LEU A 83 -3.95 2.47 -30.60
CA LEU A 83 -2.60 2.12 -30.14
C LEU A 83 -2.30 2.75 -28.77
N ILE A 84 -2.57 4.06 -28.62
CA ILE A 84 -2.39 4.77 -27.34
C ILE A 84 -3.22 4.11 -26.23
N THR A 85 -4.49 3.82 -26.51
CA THR A 85 -5.38 3.17 -25.54
C THR A 85 -4.88 1.81 -25.11
N LEU A 86 -4.43 0.96 -26.06
CA LEU A 86 -3.90 -0.36 -25.76
C LEU A 86 -2.59 -0.30 -24.97
N LEU A 87 -1.70 0.65 -25.28
CA LEU A 87 -0.48 0.88 -24.52
C LEU A 87 -0.79 1.23 -23.06
N ILE A 88 -1.71 2.15 -22.83
CA ILE A 88 -2.12 2.58 -21.49
C ILE A 88 -2.78 1.44 -20.71
N LEU A 89 -3.73 0.72 -21.31
CA LEU A 89 -4.39 -0.42 -20.68
C LEU A 89 -3.43 -1.56 -20.35
N SER A 90 -2.30 -1.65 -21.07
CA SER A 90 -1.18 -2.56 -20.79
C SER A 90 -0.16 -1.97 -19.80
N ASN A 91 -0.50 -0.88 -19.13
CA ASN A 91 0.36 -0.13 -18.18
C ASN A 91 1.70 0.36 -18.80
N ARG A 92 1.71 0.64 -20.10
CA ARG A 92 2.88 1.10 -20.86
C ARG A 92 2.76 2.60 -21.19
N TRP A 93 2.55 3.42 -20.16
CA TRP A 93 2.35 4.86 -20.30
C TRP A 93 3.51 5.58 -21.00
N SER A 94 4.75 5.22 -20.67
CA SER A 94 5.94 5.82 -21.29
C SER A 94 5.98 5.61 -22.81
N ASP A 95 5.53 4.43 -23.28
CA ASP A 95 5.48 4.13 -24.70
C ASP A 95 4.36 4.90 -25.42
N ALA A 96 3.30 5.29 -24.68
CA ALA A 96 2.18 6.05 -25.23
C ALA A 96 2.51 7.55 -25.45
N VAL A 97 3.55 8.10 -24.79
CA VAL A 97 3.89 9.54 -24.86
C VAL A 97 4.09 10.02 -26.29
N LYS A 98 5.00 9.37 -27.03
CA LYS A 98 5.34 9.80 -28.39
C LYS A 98 4.15 9.71 -29.36
N PRO A 99 3.38 8.61 -29.43
CA PRO A 99 2.15 8.53 -30.22
C PRO A 99 1.11 9.59 -29.85
N ALA A 100 0.89 9.81 -28.54
CA ALA A 100 -0.08 10.79 -28.06
C ALA A 100 0.28 12.24 -28.43
N ILE A 101 1.55 12.61 -28.29
CA ILE A 101 2.04 13.92 -28.74
C ILE A 101 1.86 14.06 -30.25
N GLY A 102 2.16 13.02 -31.02
CA GLY A 102 1.95 12.99 -32.46
C GLY A 102 0.49 13.17 -32.86
N LEU A 103 -0.43 12.56 -32.12
CA LEU A 103 -1.88 12.73 -32.31
C LEU A 103 -2.33 14.18 -32.00
N LEU A 104 -1.95 14.71 -30.83
CA LEU A 104 -2.34 16.06 -30.41
C LEU A 104 -1.89 17.14 -31.39
N LYS A 105 -0.72 16.99 -32.02
CA LYS A 105 -0.23 17.94 -33.04
C LYS A 105 -1.09 18.02 -34.30
N GLN A 106 -1.89 17.00 -34.58
CA GLN A 106 -2.77 16.94 -35.76
C GLN A 106 -4.22 17.39 -35.44
N GLN A 107 -4.52 17.58 -34.15
CA GLN A 107 -5.86 17.86 -33.66
C GLN A 107 -6.11 19.36 -33.48
N THR A 108 -7.37 19.75 -33.64
CA THR A 108 -7.86 21.09 -33.24
C THR A 108 -7.87 21.22 -31.72
N PRO A 109 -7.87 22.44 -31.16
CA PRO A 109 -7.90 22.61 -29.68
C PRO A 109 -9.03 21.87 -28.99
N ALA A 110 -10.23 21.80 -29.58
CA ALA A 110 -11.35 21.05 -29.01
C ALA A 110 -11.10 19.54 -29.00
N GLN A 111 -10.49 19.01 -30.05
CA GLN A 111 -10.10 17.59 -30.12
C GLN A 111 -8.97 17.26 -29.14
N GLN A 112 -8.00 18.17 -28.96
CA GLN A 112 -6.93 18.04 -27.98
C GLN A 112 -7.49 17.94 -26.56
N GLU A 113 -8.45 18.80 -26.19
CA GLU A 113 -9.13 18.77 -24.89
C GLU A 113 -9.82 17.41 -24.67
N ASN A 114 -10.58 16.93 -25.68
CA ASN A 114 -11.22 15.60 -25.60
C ASN A 114 -10.21 14.46 -25.44
N THR A 115 -9.11 14.49 -26.16
CA THR A 115 -8.05 13.48 -26.02
C THR A 115 -7.43 13.50 -24.62
N LEU A 116 -7.15 14.69 -24.07
CA LEU A 116 -6.65 14.81 -22.70
C LEU A 116 -7.65 14.30 -21.66
N LEU A 117 -8.96 14.56 -21.83
CA LEU A 117 -10.00 14.01 -20.97
C LEU A 117 -10.08 12.47 -21.03
N GLN A 118 -9.90 11.88 -22.23
CA GLN A 118 -9.83 10.43 -22.37
C GLN A 118 -8.60 9.85 -21.67
N LEU A 119 -7.44 10.49 -21.80
CA LEU A 119 -6.22 10.09 -21.10
C LEU A 119 -6.38 10.20 -19.58
N GLN A 120 -7.01 11.28 -19.09
CA GLN A 120 -7.34 11.46 -17.67
C GLN A 120 -8.23 10.33 -17.16
N ALA A 121 -9.26 9.94 -17.90
CA ALA A 121 -10.15 8.85 -17.52
C ALA A 121 -9.40 7.49 -17.41
N LEU A 122 -8.33 7.31 -18.18
CA LEU A 122 -7.49 6.11 -18.12
C LEU A 122 -6.53 6.11 -16.92
N LEU A 123 -6.15 7.28 -16.39
CA LEU A 123 -5.33 7.36 -15.16
C LEU A 123 -5.97 6.62 -13.98
N ALA A 124 -7.30 6.71 -13.83
CA ALA A 124 -8.03 6.03 -12.76
C ALA A 124 -7.94 4.50 -12.81
N LYS A 125 -7.49 3.92 -13.93
CA LYS A 125 -7.36 2.47 -14.14
C LYS A 125 -5.91 1.97 -14.09
N THR A 126 -4.95 2.87 -13.90
CA THR A 126 -3.53 2.52 -13.88
C THR A 126 -3.10 1.91 -12.55
N LYS A 127 -2.11 1.01 -12.61
CA LYS A 127 -1.48 0.46 -11.41
C LYS A 127 -0.27 1.28 -10.96
N ASP A 128 0.40 1.94 -11.90
CA ASP A 128 1.57 2.81 -11.66
C ASP A 128 1.18 4.27 -11.92
N GLU A 129 0.54 4.86 -10.91
CA GLU A 129 0.09 6.27 -10.96
C GLU A 129 1.26 7.23 -11.18
N SER A 130 2.43 6.93 -10.61
CA SER A 130 3.61 7.79 -10.74
C SER A 130 4.05 7.95 -12.19
N THR A 131 4.28 6.82 -12.88
CA THR A 131 4.67 6.82 -14.29
C THR A 131 3.57 7.40 -15.18
N ALA A 132 2.31 7.12 -14.85
CA ALA A 132 1.16 7.62 -15.60
C ALA A 132 1.02 9.15 -15.52
N LEU A 133 1.15 9.74 -14.34
CA LEU A 133 1.11 11.19 -14.16
C LEU A 133 2.28 11.89 -14.84
N GLN A 134 3.49 11.31 -14.78
CA GLN A 134 4.65 11.83 -15.50
C GLN A 134 4.40 11.86 -17.01
N ALA A 135 3.93 10.75 -17.58
CA ALA A 135 3.60 10.66 -18.99
C ALA A 135 2.47 11.62 -19.38
N PHE A 136 1.42 11.72 -18.54
CA PHE A 136 0.33 12.66 -18.76
C PHE A 136 0.82 14.10 -18.78
N TYR A 137 1.69 14.50 -17.84
CA TYR A 137 2.29 15.84 -17.82
C TYR A 137 3.07 16.12 -19.10
N GLU A 138 3.91 15.18 -19.54
CA GLU A 138 4.72 15.32 -20.76
C GLU A 138 3.82 15.52 -21.99
N ILE A 139 2.75 14.73 -22.10
CA ILE A 139 1.77 14.85 -23.20
C ILE A 139 1.04 16.20 -23.12
N ALA A 140 0.44 16.53 -21.98
CA ALA A 140 -0.40 17.72 -21.82
C ALA A 140 0.38 19.03 -21.96
N SER A 141 1.66 19.05 -21.56
CA SER A 141 2.52 20.23 -21.65
C SER A 141 2.85 20.65 -23.10
N THR A 142 2.64 19.76 -24.08
CA THR A 142 2.93 20.03 -25.51
C THR A 142 1.85 20.87 -26.19
N VAL A 143 0.69 21.02 -25.57
CA VAL A 143 -0.44 21.76 -26.14
C VAL A 143 -0.74 22.99 -25.31
N LYS A 144 -1.13 24.09 -25.99
CA LYS A 144 -1.55 25.35 -25.35
C LYS A 144 -3.06 25.36 -25.09
N VAL A 145 -3.60 24.23 -24.67
CA VAL A 145 -5.01 24.13 -24.32
C VAL A 145 -5.19 24.69 -22.91
N SER A 146 -6.09 25.64 -22.73
CA SER A 146 -6.58 26.03 -21.41
C SER A 146 -7.86 25.23 -21.15
N PRO A 147 -7.79 24.09 -20.45
CA PRO A 147 -8.94 23.25 -20.23
C PRO A 147 -10.03 24.04 -19.52
N LYS A 148 -11.28 23.91 -19.98
CA LYS A 148 -12.44 24.51 -19.32
C LYS A 148 -12.87 23.69 -18.10
N ASP A 149 -12.49 22.42 -18.09
CA ASP A 149 -12.79 21.48 -17.03
C ASP A 149 -11.81 21.65 -15.85
N PRO A 150 -12.31 21.99 -14.65
CA PRO A 150 -11.45 22.13 -13.47
C PRO A 150 -10.77 20.81 -13.07
N GLY A 151 -11.41 19.66 -13.31
CA GLY A 151 -10.83 18.35 -13.03
C GLY A 151 -9.62 18.05 -13.90
N LEU A 152 -9.66 18.40 -15.19
CA LEU A 152 -8.52 18.24 -16.09
C LEU A 152 -7.34 19.15 -15.69
N LEU A 153 -7.64 20.42 -15.33
CA LEU A 153 -6.63 21.34 -14.81
C LEU A 153 -6.03 20.83 -13.49
N TYR A 154 -6.85 20.28 -12.61
CA TYR A 154 -6.37 19.70 -11.36
C TYR A 154 -5.44 18.51 -11.63
N THR A 155 -5.82 17.59 -12.50
CA THR A 155 -4.96 16.46 -12.89
C THR A 155 -3.64 16.94 -13.49
N TYR A 156 -3.67 17.97 -14.33
CA TYR A 156 -2.45 18.57 -14.87
C TYR A 156 -1.56 19.18 -13.77
N ALA A 157 -2.16 19.84 -12.78
CA ALA A 157 -1.43 20.40 -11.65
C ALA A 157 -0.75 19.31 -10.81
N MET A 158 -1.46 18.21 -10.52
CA MET A 158 -0.89 17.07 -9.76
C MET A 158 0.20 16.34 -10.57
N ALA A 159 0.02 16.22 -11.87
CA ALA A 159 1.03 15.67 -12.76
C ALA A 159 2.29 16.56 -12.82
N ALA A 160 2.13 17.90 -12.79
CA ALA A 160 3.25 18.84 -12.70
C ALA A 160 4.01 18.70 -11.37
N GLU A 161 3.29 18.56 -10.25
CA GLU A 161 3.88 18.29 -8.93
C GLU A 161 4.74 17.02 -8.96
N LYS A 162 4.22 15.94 -9.54
CA LYS A 162 4.91 14.64 -9.63
C LYS A 162 6.26 14.72 -10.33
N VAL A 163 6.43 15.62 -11.31
CA VAL A 163 7.68 15.85 -12.02
C VAL A 163 8.50 17.01 -11.42
N GLY A 164 8.17 17.49 -10.23
CA GLY A 164 8.87 18.54 -9.53
C GLY A 164 8.61 19.96 -10.07
N ARG A 165 7.62 20.14 -10.98
CA ARG A 165 7.24 21.45 -11.53
C ARG A 165 6.22 22.14 -10.63
N ILE A 166 6.64 22.41 -9.41
CA ILE A 166 5.81 23.07 -8.36
C ILE A 166 5.32 24.46 -8.80
N ASP A 167 6.13 25.16 -9.59
CA ASP A 167 5.76 26.44 -10.19
C ASP A 167 4.50 26.35 -11.07
N VAL A 168 4.44 25.30 -11.90
CA VAL A 168 3.29 25.03 -12.78
C VAL A 168 2.08 24.58 -11.96
N MET A 169 2.28 23.69 -11.01
CA MET A 169 1.23 23.22 -10.10
C MET A 169 0.58 24.39 -9.35
N GLU A 170 1.38 25.20 -8.63
CA GLU A 170 0.86 26.34 -7.87
C GLU A 170 0.10 27.33 -8.77
N LYS A 171 0.67 27.69 -9.93
CA LYS A 171 0.02 28.58 -10.90
C LYS A 171 -1.33 28.01 -11.35
N THR A 172 -1.38 26.74 -11.71
CA THR A 172 -2.59 26.08 -12.23
C THR A 172 -3.67 26.00 -11.16
N LEU A 173 -3.33 25.60 -9.92
CA LEU A 173 -4.28 25.56 -8.81
C LEU A 173 -4.84 26.94 -8.47
N ARG A 174 -4.03 28.00 -8.51
CA ARG A 174 -4.50 29.38 -8.34
C ARG A 174 -5.43 29.83 -9.48
N GLU A 175 -5.20 29.37 -10.70
CA GLU A 175 -6.11 29.63 -11.82
C GLU A 175 -7.46 28.93 -11.62
N ILE A 176 -7.48 27.68 -11.17
CA ILE A 176 -8.71 26.99 -10.80
C ILE A 176 -9.45 27.76 -9.71
N LEU A 177 -8.78 28.12 -8.62
CA LEU A 177 -9.39 28.79 -7.47
C LEU A 177 -9.90 30.20 -7.78
N ARG A 178 -9.32 30.89 -8.75
CA ARG A 178 -9.85 32.19 -9.23
C ARG A 178 -11.23 32.01 -9.86
N LYS A 179 -11.47 30.93 -10.58
CA LYS A 179 -12.74 30.63 -11.27
C LYS A 179 -13.70 29.83 -10.41
N TYR A 180 -13.17 28.93 -9.60
CA TYR A 180 -13.89 28.00 -8.72
C TYR A 180 -13.39 28.15 -7.29
N PRO A 181 -13.73 29.22 -6.56
CA PRO A 181 -13.13 29.56 -5.26
C PRO A 181 -13.49 28.58 -4.14
N ASN A 182 -14.43 27.65 -4.38
CA ASN A 182 -14.88 26.64 -3.43
C ASN A 182 -14.53 25.21 -3.90
N ASP A 183 -13.56 25.06 -4.80
CA ASP A 183 -13.07 23.73 -5.15
C ASP A 183 -12.17 23.19 -4.02
N ALA A 184 -12.75 22.27 -3.22
CA ALA A 184 -12.11 21.75 -2.01
C ALA A 184 -10.79 21.04 -2.31
N ASN A 185 -10.70 20.31 -3.42
CA ASN A 185 -9.49 19.59 -3.81
C ASN A 185 -8.35 20.54 -4.14
N SER A 186 -8.61 21.57 -4.94
CA SER A 186 -7.60 22.58 -5.29
C SER A 186 -7.16 23.42 -4.09
N LEU A 187 -8.11 23.76 -3.18
CA LEU A 187 -7.79 24.43 -1.92
C LEU A 187 -6.86 23.58 -1.08
N ASN A 188 -7.18 22.31 -0.92
CA ASN A 188 -6.38 21.37 -0.14
C ASN A 188 -4.99 21.13 -0.76
N ALA A 189 -4.92 20.85 -2.04
CA ALA A 189 -3.66 20.58 -2.73
C ALA A 189 -2.69 21.77 -2.67
N LEU A 190 -3.19 22.99 -2.92
CA LEU A 190 -2.38 24.20 -2.81
C LEU A 190 -1.93 24.43 -1.36
N GLY A 191 -2.85 24.31 -0.41
CA GLY A 191 -2.57 24.51 1.01
C GLY A 191 -1.57 23.49 1.55
N TYR A 192 -1.76 22.20 1.22
CA TYR A 192 -0.85 21.13 1.60
C TYR A 192 0.57 21.36 1.05
N SER A 193 0.70 21.66 -0.25
CA SER A 193 2.00 21.93 -0.85
C SER A 193 2.73 23.13 -0.22
N LEU A 194 2.02 24.15 0.20
CA LEU A 194 2.61 25.27 0.95
C LEU A 194 3.03 24.83 2.36
N ALA A 195 2.20 24.07 3.06
CA ALA A 195 2.48 23.56 4.41
C ALA A 195 3.66 22.61 4.43
N ASP A 196 3.71 21.68 3.48
CA ASP A 196 4.78 20.67 3.39
C ASP A 196 6.14 21.33 3.14
N ARG A 197 6.20 22.30 2.26
CA ARG A 197 7.40 23.14 2.02
C ARG A 197 7.70 24.13 3.14
N ASN A 198 6.88 24.19 4.19
CA ASN A 198 7.00 25.10 5.32
C ASN A 198 7.06 26.60 4.91
N ILE A 199 6.26 26.98 3.92
CA ILE A 199 6.18 28.35 3.41
C ILE A 199 4.74 28.88 3.48
N LYS A 200 4.58 30.19 3.67
CA LYS A 200 3.26 30.85 3.69
C LYS A 200 2.23 30.12 4.56
N LEU A 201 2.63 29.62 5.72
CA LEU A 201 1.80 28.80 6.62
C LEU A 201 0.44 29.43 6.97
N PRO A 202 0.30 30.76 7.16
CA PRO A 202 -1.03 31.38 7.36
C PRO A 202 -1.95 31.19 6.15
N GLU A 203 -1.44 31.34 4.92
CA GLU A 203 -2.18 31.07 3.68
C GLU A 203 -2.55 29.59 3.57
N ALA A 204 -1.59 28.69 3.81
CA ALA A 204 -1.81 27.25 3.80
C ALA A 204 -2.94 26.85 4.76
N PHE A 205 -2.92 27.35 5.99
CA PHE A 205 -3.94 27.10 6.99
C PHE A 205 -5.32 27.61 6.55
N ALA A 206 -5.40 28.81 5.98
CA ALA A 206 -6.66 29.37 5.50
C ALA A 206 -7.26 28.53 4.36
N LEU A 207 -6.43 28.10 3.40
CA LEU A 207 -6.85 27.26 2.27
C LEU A 207 -7.35 25.89 2.75
N ILE A 208 -6.58 25.19 3.58
CA ILE A 208 -6.94 23.85 4.09
C ILE A 208 -8.16 23.94 5.01
N SER A 209 -8.24 24.95 5.88
CA SER A 209 -9.41 25.14 6.75
C SER A 209 -10.68 25.35 5.94
N LYS A 210 -10.61 26.12 4.84
CA LYS A 210 -11.74 26.29 3.91
C LYS A 210 -12.09 24.98 3.22
N ALA A 211 -11.10 24.21 2.76
CA ALA A 211 -11.32 22.89 2.19
C ALA A 211 -12.05 21.96 3.17
N HIS A 212 -11.61 21.94 4.44
CA HIS A 212 -12.25 21.14 5.49
C HIS A 212 -13.69 21.57 5.79
N GLN A 213 -13.98 22.86 5.78
CA GLN A 213 -15.36 23.35 5.94
C GLN A 213 -16.27 22.88 4.79
N LEU A 214 -15.75 22.79 3.56
CA LEU A 214 -16.49 22.32 2.40
C LEU A 214 -16.65 20.79 2.38
N SER A 215 -15.67 20.05 2.90
CA SER A 215 -15.63 18.58 2.90
C SER A 215 -15.15 18.03 4.25
N PRO A 216 -15.97 18.15 5.32
CA PRO A 216 -15.55 17.83 6.68
C PRO A 216 -15.35 16.32 6.94
N LYS A 217 -15.83 15.46 6.05
CA LYS A 217 -15.70 14.00 6.13
C LYS A 217 -14.57 13.44 5.26
N ASP A 218 -13.76 14.30 4.67
CA ASP A 218 -12.61 13.89 3.86
C ASP A 218 -11.38 13.69 4.76
N SER A 219 -10.90 12.47 4.86
CA SER A 219 -9.76 12.10 5.70
C SER A 219 -8.46 12.73 5.21
N PHE A 220 -8.27 12.90 3.90
CA PHE A 220 -7.08 13.53 3.34
C PHE A 220 -7.02 15.03 3.62
N ILE A 221 -8.18 15.69 3.59
CA ILE A 221 -8.25 17.12 3.96
C ILE A 221 -8.03 17.28 5.47
N LEU A 222 -8.53 16.36 6.28
CA LEU A 222 -8.29 16.37 7.73
C LEU A 222 -6.82 16.08 8.06
N ASP A 223 -6.16 15.18 7.35
CA ASP A 223 -4.71 14.95 7.43
C ASP A 223 -3.93 16.23 7.11
N SER A 224 -4.26 16.88 6.00
CA SER A 224 -3.64 18.15 5.62
C SER A 224 -3.83 19.24 6.68
N LEU A 225 -5.01 19.29 7.34
CA LEU A 225 -5.29 20.22 8.42
C LEU A 225 -4.44 19.92 9.65
N GLY A 226 -4.29 18.65 10.00
CA GLY A 226 -3.36 18.21 11.04
C GLY A 226 -1.93 18.58 10.71
N TRP A 227 -1.51 18.32 9.47
CA TRP A 227 -0.16 18.64 9.01
C TRP A 227 0.17 20.13 9.09
N VAL A 228 -0.71 21.00 8.59
CA VAL A 228 -0.47 22.46 8.68
C VAL A 228 -0.49 22.96 10.13
N ASN A 229 -1.31 22.38 11.03
CA ASN A 229 -1.26 22.70 12.45
C ASN A 229 0.05 22.26 13.10
N PHE A 230 0.60 21.12 12.71
CA PHE A 230 1.94 20.69 13.11
C PHE A 230 3.02 21.70 12.67
N ARG A 231 2.99 22.11 11.39
CA ARG A 231 3.93 23.11 10.87
C ARG A 231 3.80 24.47 11.56
N LEU A 232 2.64 24.78 12.12
CA LEU A 232 2.39 25.96 12.96
C LEU A 232 2.76 25.76 14.44
N GLY A 233 3.32 24.60 14.82
CA GLY A 233 3.74 24.28 16.19
C GLY A 233 2.62 23.84 17.13
N LYS A 234 1.40 23.63 16.63
CA LYS A 234 0.21 23.21 17.42
C LYS A 234 0.16 21.69 17.54
N ASN A 235 1.20 21.07 18.09
CA ASN A 235 1.43 19.62 18.05
C ASN A 235 0.28 18.78 18.63
N ALA A 236 -0.34 19.21 19.74
CA ALA A 236 -1.45 18.46 20.36
C ALA A 236 -2.68 18.41 19.44
N LEU A 237 -3.07 19.55 18.86
CA LEU A 237 -4.18 19.64 17.93
C LEU A 237 -3.90 18.87 16.64
N ALA A 238 -2.66 18.97 16.15
CA ALA A 238 -2.21 18.22 14.97
C ALA A 238 -2.36 16.71 15.17
N LEU A 239 -1.90 16.20 16.31
CA LEU A 239 -1.99 14.79 16.65
C LEU A 239 -3.44 14.30 16.72
N GLU A 240 -4.33 15.06 17.35
CA GLU A 240 -5.77 14.73 17.43
C GLU A 240 -6.37 14.59 16.02
N GLN A 241 -6.12 15.58 15.13
CA GLN A 241 -6.66 15.61 13.78
C GLN A 241 -6.09 14.48 12.90
N LEU A 242 -4.80 14.21 13.00
CA LEU A 242 -4.14 13.13 12.25
C LEU A 242 -4.61 11.75 12.71
N GLN A 243 -4.78 11.53 14.01
CA GLN A 243 -5.33 10.28 14.54
C GLN A 243 -6.78 10.07 14.10
N GLN A 244 -7.57 11.15 14.09
CA GLN A 244 -8.94 11.09 13.58
C GLN A 244 -8.94 10.77 12.07
N ALA A 245 -8.08 11.41 11.28
CA ALA A 245 -7.94 11.14 9.85
C ALA A 245 -7.56 9.67 9.59
N PHE A 246 -6.60 9.14 10.35
CA PHE A 246 -6.18 7.74 10.26
C PHE A 246 -7.30 6.77 10.65
N THR A 247 -8.09 7.10 11.67
CA THR A 247 -9.25 6.30 12.07
C THR A 247 -10.34 6.27 10.99
N MET A 248 -10.55 7.41 10.30
CA MET A 248 -11.52 7.50 9.21
C MET A 248 -11.07 6.68 7.99
N LYS A 249 -9.80 6.75 7.65
CA LYS A 249 -9.20 6.02 6.55
C LYS A 249 -7.72 5.74 6.84
N PRO A 250 -7.34 4.50 7.16
CA PRO A 250 -5.93 4.14 7.34
C PRO A 250 -5.17 4.23 6.01
N GLU A 251 -4.22 5.17 5.96
CA GLU A 251 -3.33 5.39 4.80
C GLU A 251 -1.90 5.60 5.26
N ALA A 252 -0.92 5.19 4.44
CA ALA A 252 0.50 5.26 4.78
C ALA A 252 1.01 6.69 4.93
N ASP A 253 0.49 7.65 4.16
CA ASP A 253 0.81 9.07 4.29
C ASP A 253 0.35 9.63 5.64
N ILE A 254 -0.89 9.33 6.05
CA ILE A 254 -1.44 9.76 7.33
C ILE A 254 -0.63 9.16 8.50
N ALA A 255 -0.24 7.89 8.36
CA ALA A 255 0.62 7.23 9.35
C ALA A 255 2.02 7.88 9.42
N ALA A 256 2.58 8.31 8.29
CA ALA A 256 3.85 9.01 8.25
C ALA A 256 3.77 10.35 9.00
N HIS A 257 2.76 11.17 8.72
CA HIS A 257 2.52 12.45 9.39
C HIS A 257 2.26 12.28 10.89
N THR A 258 1.38 11.33 11.25
CA THR A 258 1.06 11.06 12.67
C THR A 258 2.31 10.63 13.44
N GLY A 259 3.11 9.74 12.86
CA GLY A 259 4.36 9.28 13.46
C GLY A 259 5.39 10.42 13.61
N GLU A 260 5.50 11.31 12.64
CA GLU A 260 6.39 12.48 12.72
C GLU A 260 5.98 13.41 13.88
N VAL A 261 4.69 13.70 14.02
CA VAL A 261 4.18 14.51 15.13
C VAL A 261 4.46 13.85 16.49
N LEU A 262 4.19 12.56 16.62
CA LEU A 262 4.48 11.77 17.82
C LEU A 262 5.97 11.80 18.17
N TRP A 263 6.83 11.64 17.17
CA TRP A 263 8.30 11.69 17.37
C TRP A 263 8.77 13.03 17.90
N VAL A 264 8.30 14.14 17.32
CA VAL A 264 8.61 15.50 17.77
C VAL A 264 8.08 15.76 19.20
N MET A 265 6.95 15.15 19.56
CA MET A 265 6.40 15.18 20.92
C MET A 265 7.13 14.25 21.91
N ASN A 266 8.24 13.63 21.50
CA ASN A 266 9.03 12.65 22.26
C ASN A 266 8.25 11.36 22.65
N ARG A 267 7.17 11.06 21.94
CA ARG A 267 6.38 9.81 22.04
C ARG A 267 6.90 8.77 21.04
N ARG A 268 8.21 8.50 21.10
CA ARG A 268 8.94 7.70 20.10
C ARG A 268 8.36 6.29 19.87
N PRO A 269 7.99 5.54 20.93
CA PRO A 269 7.42 4.21 20.73
C PRO A 269 6.12 4.23 19.89
N GLU A 270 5.26 5.19 20.16
CA GLU A 270 4.00 5.35 19.44
C GLU A 270 4.23 5.83 18.00
N ALA A 271 5.25 6.66 17.77
CA ALA A 271 5.67 7.06 16.43
C ALA A 271 6.12 5.84 15.60
N GLU A 272 6.95 4.99 16.19
CA GLU A 272 7.43 3.77 15.54
C GLU A 272 6.28 2.79 15.24
N ASP A 273 5.34 2.61 16.17
CA ASP A 273 4.15 1.80 15.95
C ASP A 273 3.30 2.35 14.79
N MET A 274 3.13 3.66 14.70
CA MET A 274 2.38 4.31 13.63
C MET A 274 3.08 4.12 12.27
N TRP A 275 4.39 4.28 12.20
CA TRP A 275 5.14 4.04 10.97
C TRP A 275 5.13 2.57 10.54
N ARG A 276 5.15 1.61 11.48
CA ARG A 276 4.94 0.19 11.17
C ARG A 276 3.57 -0.09 10.56
N GLN A 277 2.53 0.55 11.09
CA GLN A 277 1.19 0.48 10.50
C GLN A 277 1.19 1.04 9.07
N GLY A 278 1.81 2.19 8.85
CA GLY A 278 1.98 2.77 7.51
C GLY A 278 2.70 1.85 6.54
N GLN A 279 3.81 1.20 6.97
CA GLN A 279 4.54 0.25 6.12
C GLN A 279 3.71 -0.97 5.70
N LYS A 280 2.77 -1.40 6.55
CA LYS A 280 1.88 -2.52 6.24
C LYS A 280 0.78 -2.14 5.26
N LEU A 281 0.36 -0.89 5.28
CA LEU A 281 -0.58 -0.35 4.30
C LEU A 281 0.09 -0.17 2.94
N ASP A 282 1.26 0.46 2.92
CA ASP A 282 2.09 0.63 1.73
C ASP A 282 3.57 0.81 2.11
N ALA A 283 4.35 -0.27 2.01
CA ALA A 283 5.80 -0.26 2.27
C ALA A 283 6.59 0.62 1.29
N ASN A 284 6.00 0.95 0.14
CA ASN A 284 6.62 1.74 -0.90
C ASN A 284 6.21 3.22 -0.88
N ASN A 285 5.33 3.61 0.04
CA ASN A 285 4.86 4.98 0.15
C ASN A 285 6.01 5.99 0.24
N PRO A 286 6.08 7.00 -0.64
CA PRO A 286 7.20 7.95 -0.68
C PRO A 286 7.32 8.80 0.57
N THR A 287 6.20 9.31 1.10
CA THR A 287 6.15 10.16 2.30
C THR A 287 6.69 9.41 3.51
N LEU A 288 6.23 8.16 3.69
CA LEU A 288 6.69 7.31 4.79
C LEU A 288 8.18 6.97 4.67
N LYS A 289 8.66 6.63 3.46
CA LYS A 289 10.10 6.35 3.24
C LYS A 289 10.97 7.57 3.54
N GLU A 290 10.55 8.75 3.12
CA GLU A 290 11.28 9.98 3.38
C GLU A 290 11.28 10.33 4.88
N THR A 291 10.14 10.18 5.56
CA THR A 291 10.02 10.37 7.00
C THR A 291 10.92 9.41 7.77
N LEU A 292 10.90 8.13 7.44
CA LEU A 292 11.78 7.12 8.07
C LEU A 292 13.26 7.43 7.83
N LYS A 293 13.63 7.82 6.61
CA LYS A 293 15.01 8.21 6.31
C LYS A 293 15.51 9.39 7.16
N ARG A 294 14.62 10.34 7.48
CA ARG A 294 14.96 11.51 8.32
C ARG A 294 15.11 11.16 9.80
N PHE A 295 14.22 10.33 10.32
CA PHE A 295 14.14 10.09 11.77
C PHE A 295 14.75 8.76 12.23
N LYS A 296 14.77 7.77 11.36
CA LYS A 296 15.25 6.41 11.63
C LYS A 296 15.93 5.81 10.39
N PRO A 297 17.13 6.30 10.01
CA PRO A 297 17.85 5.85 8.82
C PRO A 297 18.22 4.36 8.86
N ASP A 298 18.26 3.75 10.04
CA ASP A 298 18.49 2.34 10.31
C ASP A 298 17.17 1.51 10.37
N TRP A 299 16.06 2.10 9.95
CA TRP A 299 14.76 1.43 9.98
C TRP A 299 14.72 0.21 9.05
N SER A 300 14.47 -0.96 9.62
CA SER A 300 14.26 -2.18 8.85
C SER A 300 12.85 -2.23 8.25
N THR A 301 12.76 -2.57 6.98
CA THR A 301 11.46 -2.82 6.31
C THR A 301 10.80 -4.08 6.85
N PRO A 302 9.46 -4.24 6.75
CA PRO A 302 8.78 -5.47 7.12
C PRO A 302 9.31 -6.74 6.43
N GLU A 303 9.89 -6.63 5.24
CA GLU A 303 10.57 -7.74 4.54
C GLU A 303 11.80 -8.26 5.29
N GLN A 304 12.38 -7.44 6.18
CA GLN A 304 13.51 -7.80 7.04
C GLN A 304 13.08 -8.12 8.48
N ALA A 305 11.77 -8.11 8.78
CA ALA A 305 11.28 -8.53 10.08
C ALA A 305 11.64 -10.00 10.30
N PRO A 306 12.18 -10.35 11.48
CA PRO A 306 12.56 -11.74 11.76
C PRO A 306 11.34 -12.65 11.62
N GLN A 307 11.47 -13.71 10.85
CA GLN A 307 10.49 -14.79 10.81
C GLN A 307 10.89 -15.84 11.83
N GLY A 308 9.93 -16.39 12.55
CA GLY A 308 10.20 -17.42 13.54
C GLY A 308 9.01 -18.35 13.75
N SER A 309 9.31 -19.58 14.12
CA SER A 309 8.31 -20.54 14.57
C SER A 309 8.83 -21.22 15.82
N TRP A 310 7.99 -21.24 16.85
CA TRP A 310 8.28 -21.85 18.14
C TRP A 310 7.15 -22.81 18.50
N ASP A 311 7.49 -24.06 18.69
CA ASP A 311 6.61 -25.11 19.20
C ASP A 311 7.03 -25.53 20.59
N GLY A 312 6.06 -25.82 21.43
CA GLY A 312 6.38 -26.28 22.78
C GLY A 312 5.17 -26.47 23.66
N ARG A 313 5.47 -26.63 24.94
CA ARG A 313 4.49 -26.78 26.00
C ARG A 313 4.56 -25.63 26.96
N PHE A 314 3.41 -25.28 27.51
CA PHE A 314 3.30 -24.29 28.55
C PHE A 314 2.67 -24.84 29.83
N ALA A 315 3.01 -24.19 30.94
CA ALA A 315 2.30 -24.30 32.20
C ALA A 315 2.10 -22.90 32.76
N VAL A 316 0.86 -22.61 33.18
CA VAL A 316 0.47 -21.33 33.81
C VAL A 316 0.00 -21.63 35.22
N LYS A 317 0.46 -20.84 36.18
CA LYS A 317 -0.04 -20.83 37.56
C LYS A 317 -0.36 -19.39 37.96
N ILE A 318 -1.59 -19.16 38.37
CA ILE A 318 -2.04 -17.90 38.95
C ILE A 318 -2.28 -18.16 40.43
N THR A 319 -1.65 -17.36 41.28
CA THR A 319 -1.82 -17.41 42.71
C THR A 319 -2.49 -16.09 43.13
N GLY A 320 -3.76 -16.15 43.54
CA GLY A 320 -4.52 -15.00 44.05
C GLY A 320 -4.24 -14.74 45.50
N ILE A 321 -4.91 -13.73 46.07
CA ILE A 321 -4.82 -13.38 47.50
C ILE A 321 -5.45 -14.49 48.35
N THR A 322 -6.46 -15.18 47.83
CA THR A 322 -7.14 -16.30 48.48
C THR A 322 -6.95 -17.59 47.72
N GLU A 323 -7.00 -18.74 48.38
CA GLU A 323 -6.84 -20.05 47.73
C GLU A 323 -7.91 -20.31 46.65
N SER A 324 -9.11 -19.80 46.81
CA SER A 324 -10.20 -19.92 45.84
C SER A 324 -9.94 -19.18 44.51
N GLN A 325 -8.96 -18.26 44.49
CA GLN A 325 -8.56 -17.50 43.30
C GLN A 325 -7.38 -18.17 42.57
N ASN A 326 -6.84 -19.26 43.10
CA ASN A 326 -5.75 -19.99 42.46
C ASN A 326 -6.28 -20.70 41.22
N GLN A 327 -5.63 -20.45 40.10
CA GLN A 327 -5.94 -21.05 38.81
C GLN A 327 -4.66 -21.55 38.13
N GLY A 328 -4.78 -22.49 37.23
CA GLY A 328 -3.65 -22.97 36.47
C GLY A 328 -4.10 -23.84 35.32
N GLY A 329 -3.21 -24.02 34.38
CA GLY A 329 -3.42 -24.86 33.22
C GLY A 329 -2.12 -25.19 32.53
N SER A 330 -2.18 -26.19 31.68
CA SER A 330 -1.04 -26.59 30.84
C SER A 330 -1.51 -27.10 29.49
N GLY A 331 -0.65 -27.02 28.50
CA GLY A 331 -0.96 -27.46 27.15
C GLY A 331 0.21 -27.30 26.19
N GLY A 332 -0.08 -27.44 24.91
CA GLY A 332 0.85 -27.12 23.83
C GLY A 332 0.60 -25.73 23.27
N PHE A 333 1.62 -25.16 22.67
CA PHE A 333 1.50 -23.94 21.89
C PHE A 333 2.35 -24.01 20.63
N THR A 334 1.90 -23.29 19.60
CA THR A 334 2.70 -22.92 18.43
C THR A 334 2.59 -21.41 18.28
N LEU A 335 3.72 -20.71 18.29
CA LEU A 335 3.78 -19.30 17.89
C LEU A 335 4.49 -19.22 16.56
N THR A 336 3.82 -18.67 15.56
CA THR A 336 4.40 -18.37 14.25
C THR A 336 4.43 -16.86 14.08
N GLN A 337 5.59 -16.34 13.74
CA GLN A 337 5.77 -14.94 13.37
C GLN A 337 6.09 -14.85 11.89
N ASP A 338 5.31 -14.09 11.16
CA ASP A 338 5.67 -13.61 9.82
C ASP A 338 5.84 -12.09 9.81
N ALA A 339 6.21 -11.52 8.67
CA ALA A 339 6.50 -10.09 8.55
C ALA A 339 5.30 -9.19 8.93
N LEU A 340 4.09 -9.73 8.94
CA LEU A 340 2.84 -8.97 9.06
C LEU A 340 2.03 -9.31 10.30
N LYS A 341 2.21 -10.51 10.88
CA LYS A 341 1.38 -10.98 11.99
C LYS A 341 2.08 -12.01 12.86
N ASP A 342 1.71 -12.05 14.13
CA ASP A 342 1.99 -13.15 15.02
C ASP A 342 0.72 -14.03 15.15
N THR A 343 0.87 -15.34 15.07
CA THR A 343 -0.22 -16.28 15.28
C THR A 343 0.17 -17.23 16.41
N LEU A 344 -0.56 -17.17 17.51
CA LEU A 344 -0.40 -18.05 18.66
C LEU A 344 -1.56 -19.05 18.68
N GLU A 345 -1.25 -20.30 18.48
CA GLU A 345 -2.19 -21.42 18.65
C GLU A 345 -1.97 -22.08 20.01
N ILE A 346 -3.05 -22.24 20.76
CA ILE A 346 -3.07 -22.87 22.08
C ILE A 346 -3.79 -24.20 21.98
N ARG A 347 -3.15 -25.27 22.46
CA ARG A 347 -3.68 -26.65 22.42
C ARG A 347 -3.82 -27.21 23.82
N ASN A 348 -4.81 -28.07 24.03
CA ASN A 348 -4.93 -28.85 25.24
C ASN A 348 -3.81 -29.93 25.34
N PRO A 349 -3.59 -30.58 26.50
CA PRO A 349 -2.54 -31.55 26.66
C PRO A 349 -2.63 -32.80 25.75
N VAL A 350 -3.80 -33.04 25.14
CA VAL A 350 -4.02 -34.17 24.20
C VAL A 350 -3.98 -33.70 22.73
N GLY A 351 -3.60 -32.43 22.45
CA GLY A 351 -3.32 -31.90 21.11
C GLY A 351 -4.49 -31.18 20.42
N GLY A 352 -5.69 -31.15 21.02
CA GLY A 352 -6.83 -30.43 20.45
C GLY A 352 -6.65 -28.90 20.55
N SER A 353 -6.98 -28.13 19.49
CA SER A 353 -6.92 -26.68 19.51
C SER A 353 -7.96 -26.12 20.49
N ILE A 354 -7.51 -25.24 21.41
CA ILE A 354 -8.36 -24.52 22.37
C ILE A 354 -8.70 -23.13 21.85
N ALA A 355 -7.67 -22.44 21.33
CA ALA A 355 -7.80 -21.07 20.84
C ALA A 355 -6.70 -20.75 19.84
N ARG A 356 -7.01 -19.86 18.89
CA ARG A 356 -6.04 -19.24 17.99
C ARG A 356 -6.12 -17.72 18.14
N ILE A 357 -4.99 -17.13 18.45
CA ILE A 357 -4.86 -15.66 18.59
C ILE A 357 -4.03 -15.18 17.42
N THR A 358 -4.60 -14.28 16.64
CA THR A 358 -3.89 -13.61 15.54
C THR A 358 -3.70 -12.15 15.93
N ILE A 359 -2.47 -11.69 15.92
CA ILE A 359 -2.09 -10.33 16.30
C ILE A 359 -1.59 -9.65 15.05
N ASN A 360 -2.42 -8.78 14.52
CA ASN A 360 -2.06 -7.84 13.48
C ASN A 360 -1.76 -6.48 14.12
N PRO A 361 -1.16 -5.55 13.41
CA PRO A 361 -1.02 -4.19 13.90
C PRO A 361 -2.36 -3.49 14.05
N GLY A 362 -2.61 -2.99 15.22
CA GLY A 362 -3.85 -2.27 15.56
C GLY A 362 -5.09 -3.16 15.72
N GLU A 363 -4.96 -4.47 15.55
CA GLU A 363 -6.06 -5.41 15.71
C GLU A 363 -5.56 -6.77 16.20
N ALA A 364 -6.27 -7.36 17.15
CA ALA A 364 -6.07 -8.74 17.54
C ALA A 364 -7.40 -9.49 17.44
N THR A 365 -7.33 -10.73 16.94
CA THR A 365 -8.48 -11.62 16.87
C THR A 365 -8.20 -12.87 17.69
N LEU A 366 -9.20 -13.36 18.42
CA LEU A 366 -9.18 -14.63 19.12
C LEU A 366 -10.32 -15.49 18.60
N GLU A 367 -9.96 -16.64 18.05
CA GLU A 367 -10.88 -17.69 17.60
C GLU A 367 -10.92 -18.80 18.64
N ARG A 368 -12.12 -19.13 19.14
CA ARG A 368 -12.37 -20.21 20.08
C ARG A 368 -13.75 -20.79 19.83
N ASP A 369 -13.87 -22.13 19.77
CA ASP A 369 -15.13 -22.84 19.59
C ASP A 369 -15.99 -22.34 18.39
N GLY A 370 -15.30 -21.91 17.30
CA GLY A 370 -15.93 -21.33 16.10
C GLY A 370 -16.44 -19.91 16.27
N GLN A 371 -16.20 -19.26 17.40
CA GLN A 371 -16.48 -17.84 17.64
C GLN A 371 -15.20 -17.02 17.47
N VAL A 372 -15.33 -15.86 16.84
CA VAL A 372 -14.23 -14.91 16.65
C VAL A 372 -14.55 -13.63 17.42
N VAL A 373 -13.64 -13.23 18.29
CA VAL A 373 -13.70 -11.96 19.03
C VAL A 373 -12.52 -11.10 18.57
N THR A 374 -12.80 -9.84 18.33
CA THR A 374 -11.79 -8.86 17.86
C THR A 374 -11.62 -7.75 18.88
N ALA A 375 -10.40 -7.27 19.08
CA ALA A 375 -10.07 -6.11 19.89
C ALA A 375 -8.84 -5.38 19.32
N ILE A 376 -8.68 -4.13 19.73
CA ILE A 376 -7.53 -3.30 19.33
C ILE A 376 -6.24 -3.75 20.04
N ASP A 377 -6.36 -4.32 21.25
CA ASP A 377 -5.24 -4.75 22.08
C ASP A 377 -5.31 -6.26 22.38
N ALA A 378 -4.24 -6.98 22.04
CA ALA A 378 -4.14 -8.43 22.19
C ALA A 378 -4.14 -8.89 23.65
N ASP A 379 -3.47 -8.16 24.55
CA ASP A 379 -3.38 -8.53 25.96
C ASP A 379 -4.76 -8.42 26.62
N THR A 380 -5.49 -7.34 26.33
CA THR A 380 -6.87 -7.14 26.80
C THR A 380 -7.83 -8.18 26.22
N LEU A 381 -7.67 -8.54 24.93
CA LEU A 381 -8.48 -9.56 24.27
C LEU A 381 -8.32 -10.92 24.96
N VAL A 382 -7.08 -11.32 25.21
CA VAL A 382 -6.74 -12.59 25.85
C VAL A 382 -7.27 -12.63 27.29
N GLN A 383 -7.07 -11.56 28.05
CA GLN A 383 -7.56 -11.46 29.42
C GLN A 383 -9.10 -11.56 29.49
N ASN A 384 -9.81 -10.84 28.65
CA ASN A 384 -11.27 -10.81 28.64
C ASN A 384 -11.90 -12.12 28.16
N THR A 385 -11.22 -12.83 27.26
CA THR A 385 -11.79 -14.04 26.62
C THR A 385 -11.35 -15.33 27.32
N LEU A 386 -10.09 -15.41 27.75
CA LEU A 386 -9.54 -16.60 28.40
C LEU A 386 -9.50 -16.48 29.93
N GLY A 387 -9.76 -15.30 30.49
CA GLY A 387 -9.66 -15.02 31.92
C GLY A 387 -8.21 -15.04 32.43
N LEU A 388 -7.22 -15.11 31.54
CA LEU A 388 -5.81 -15.23 31.85
C LEU A 388 -5.06 -14.02 31.31
N PRO A 389 -4.34 -13.25 32.14
CA PRO A 389 -3.53 -12.13 31.69
C PRO A 389 -2.21 -12.63 31.05
N LEU A 390 -2.32 -13.22 29.86
CA LEU A 390 -1.15 -13.68 29.10
C LEU A 390 -0.58 -12.50 28.30
N PRO A 391 0.75 -12.35 28.21
CA PRO A 391 1.39 -11.30 27.44
C PRO A 391 1.43 -11.71 25.96
N ALA A 392 0.32 -11.59 25.26
CA ALA A 392 0.23 -11.95 23.85
C ALA A 392 1.02 -10.96 22.99
N ARG A 393 0.97 -9.67 23.34
CA ARG A 393 1.70 -8.62 22.64
C ARG A 393 3.20 -8.66 22.99
N GLY A 394 4.06 -8.86 21.99
CA GLY A 394 5.51 -8.86 22.13
C GLY A 394 6.11 -10.19 22.58
N LEU A 395 5.31 -11.24 22.70
CA LEU A 395 5.82 -12.58 23.03
C LEU A 395 6.88 -13.05 22.03
N SER A 396 6.69 -12.80 20.74
CA SER A 396 7.65 -13.13 19.69
C SER A 396 9.00 -12.42 19.87
N ASN A 397 9.03 -11.17 20.35
CA ASN A 397 10.28 -10.48 20.68
C ASN A 397 10.99 -11.19 21.85
N TRP A 398 10.26 -11.49 22.91
CA TRP A 398 10.84 -12.15 24.08
C TRP A 398 11.35 -13.56 23.78
N LEU A 399 10.70 -14.30 22.87
CA LEU A 399 11.18 -15.61 22.46
C LEU A 399 12.52 -15.54 21.68
N ARG A 400 12.85 -14.42 21.07
CA ARG A 400 14.16 -14.15 20.47
C ARG A 400 15.20 -13.61 21.46
N GLY A 401 14.80 -13.36 22.71
CA GLY A 401 15.66 -12.69 23.67
C GLY A 401 15.80 -11.19 23.40
N GLU A 402 14.80 -10.59 22.77
CA GLU A 402 14.75 -9.18 22.43
C GLU A 402 13.71 -8.46 23.30
N VAL A 403 13.94 -7.18 23.56
CA VAL A 403 12.93 -6.35 24.22
C VAL A 403 11.82 -5.98 23.25
N ARG A 404 10.61 -5.91 23.75
CA ARG A 404 9.48 -5.35 23.02
C ARG A 404 9.73 -3.85 22.79
N PRO A 405 9.61 -3.35 21.57
CA PRO A 405 9.68 -1.90 21.33
C PRO A 405 8.58 -1.16 22.11
N GLY A 406 8.92 0.03 22.61
CA GLY A 406 7.92 0.93 23.12
C GLY A 406 7.76 0.99 24.63
N SER A 407 8.52 0.22 25.39
CA SER A 407 8.55 0.32 26.86
C SER A 407 9.96 0.15 27.40
N GLU A 408 10.22 0.73 28.56
CA GLU A 408 11.50 0.56 29.26
C GLU A 408 11.71 -0.91 29.64
N ALA A 409 12.95 -1.36 29.47
CA ALA A 409 13.35 -2.71 29.79
C ALA A 409 14.78 -2.74 30.36
N SER A 410 15.04 -3.70 31.24
CA SER A 410 16.39 -4.08 31.63
C SER A 410 16.76 -5.46 31.09
N ILE A 411 18.00 -5.63 30.63
CA ILE A 411 18.51 -6.86 30.05
C ILE A 411 19.77 -7.27 30.82
N GLU A 412 19.78 -8.50 31.29
CA GLU A 412 20.97 -9.15 31.86
C GLU A 412 21.46 -10.22 30.86
N ARG A 413 22.79 -10.38 30.75
CA ARG A 413 23.40 -11.39 29.88
C ARG A 413 24.32 -12.32 30.69
N ASN A 414 24.38 -13.57 30.28
CA ASN A 414 25.31 -14.55 30.87
C ASN A 414 26.74 -14.36 30.32
N ALA A 415 27.70 -15.13 30.82
CA ALA A 415 29.10 -15.07 30.42
C ALA A 415 29.34 -15.35 28.93
N ASN A 416 28.39 -15.98 28.24
CA ASN A 416 28.44 -16.28 26.80
C ASN A 416 27.78 -15.17 25.96
N GLY A 417 27.36 -14.05 26.56
CA GLY A 417 26.70 -12.94 25.88
C GLY A 417 25.20 -13.17 25.58
N GLN A 418 24.65 -14.35 25.92
CA GLN A 418 23.24 -14.67 25.74
C GLN A 418 22.38 -13.95 26.79
N VAL A 419 21.18 -13.56 26.43
CA VAL A 419 20.22 -12.97 27.36
C VAL A 419 19.85 -14.00 28.44
N SER A 420 20.14 -13.66 29.71
CA SER A 420 19.77 -14.48 30.85
C SER A 420 18.47 -14.03 31.50
N LYS A 421 18.18 -12.70 31.44
CA LYS A 421 16.98 -12.13 32.01
C LYS A 421 16.56 -10.87 31.27
N ILE A 422 15.25 -10.65 31.13
CA ILE A 422 14.63 -9.39 30.74
C ILE A 422 13.59 -9.02 31.79
N SER A 423 13.57 -7.73 32.19
CA SER A 423 12.45 -7.19 32.98
C SER A 423 11.80 -6.08 32.15
N GLN A 424 10.52 -6.26 31.81
CA GLN A 424 9.78 -5.35 30.96
C GLN A 424 8.29 -5.45 31.24
N ASP A 425 7.56 -4.33 31.25
CA ASP A 425 6.08 -4.26 31.44
C ASP A 425 5.58 -4.96 32.71
N GLY A 426 6.38 -4.97 33.74
CA GLY A 426 6.08 -5.68 35.00
C GLY A 426 6.33 -7.19 34.94
N TRP A 427 6.78 -7.72 33.83
CA TRP A 427 7.21 -9.12 33.66
C TRP A 427 8.70 -9.28 33.95
N ASN A 428 9.05 -10.37 34.60
CA ASN A 428 10.43 -10.88 34.71
C ASN A 428 10.54 -12.16 33.90
N LEU A 429 11.40 -12.15 32.92
CA LEU A 429 11.66 -13.26 32.01
C LEU A 429 13.03 -13.84 32.29
N VAL A 430 13.11 -15.14 32.55
CA VAL A 430 14.38 -15.87 32.78
C VAL A 430 14.54 -16.93 31.70
N TYR A 431 15.68 -16.87 31.03
CA TYR A 431 16.02 -17.67 29.86
C TYR A 431 16.92 -18.85 30.25
N THR A 432 16.63 -20.00 29.68
CA THR A 432 17.54 -21.16 29.74
C THR A 432 17.85 -21.55 28.30
N TRP A 433 19.14 -21.44 27.95
CA TRP A 433 19.63 -21.74 26.63
C TRP A 433 20.28 -23.15 26.64
N GLY A 434 19.96 -23.95 25.64
CA GLY A 434 20.53 -25.25 25.39
C GLY A 434 21.73 -25.19 24.43
N ALA A 435 22.10 -26.35 23.90
CA ALA A 435 23.13 -26.44 22.88
C ALA A 435 22.76 -25.65 21.63
N ASN A 436 23.78 -25.19 20.86
CA ASN A 436 23.62 -24.44 19.63
C ASN A 436 22.89 -23.11 19.76
N ASN A 437 22.98 -22.43 20.92
CA ASN A 437 22.37 -21.13 21.17
C ASN A 437 20.82 -21.12 21.04
N ARG A 438 20.19 -22.22 21.28
CA ARG A 438 18.74 -22.39 21.16
C ARG A 438 18.07 -22.17 22.52
N LEU A 439 16.90 -21.55 22.52
CA LEU A 439 16.07 -21.38 23.70
C LEU A 439 15.39 -22.71 24.07
N ASP A 440 15.71 -23.26 25.23
CA ASP A 440 15.11 -24.51 25.76
C ASP A 440 13.91 -24.20 26.67
N LYS A 441 14.05 -23.17 27.52
CA LYS A 441 12.99 -22.77 28.45
C LYS A 441 12.94 -21.27 28.62
N LEU A 442 11.73 -20.76 28.83
CA LEU A 442 11.46 -19.39 29.24
C LEU A 442 10.49 -19.40 30.43
N ALA A 443 10.93 -18.86 31.55
CA ALA A 443 10.06 -18.60 32.71
C ALA A 443 9.69 -17.13 32.75
N MET A 444 8.41 -16.84 32.86
CA MET A 444 7.88 -15.47 32.89
C MET A 444 7.05 -15.30 34.17
N THR A 445 7.40 -14.32 34.99
CA THR A 445 6.68 -14.06 36.24
C THR A 445 6.24 -12.61 36.29
N ARG A 446 5.05 -12.39 36.82
CA ARG A 446 4.51 -11.05 37.09
C ARG A 446 3.81 -11.06 38.45
N SER A 447 4.12 -10.08 39.27
CA SER A 447 3.49 -9.88 40.59
C SER A 447 2.71 -8.58 40.60
N SER A 448 1.56 -8.60 41.28
CA SER A 448 0.71 -7.45 41.47
C SER A 448 0.11 -7.47 42.90
N ASN A 449 -0.57 -6.42 43.30
CA ASN A 449 -1.25 -6.34 44.62
C ASN A 449 -2.40 -7.37 44.78
N ILE A 450 -2.81 -8.02 43.68
CA ILE A 450 -3.92 -8.98 43.66
C ILE A 450 -3.45 -10.41 43.39
N GLY A 451 -2.13 -10.68 43.32
CA GLY A 451 -1.58 -12.02 43.13
C GLY A 451 -0.37 -12.06 42.24
N SER A 452 0.06 -13.28 41.91
CA SER A 452 1.20 -13.53 41.00
C SER A 452 0.83 -14.49 39.90
N ILE A 453 1.53 -14.33 38.76
CA ILE A 453 1.41 -15.19 37.57
C ILE A 453 2.80 -15.78 37.30
N ASP A 454 2.86 -17.09 37.15
CA ASP A 454 4.05 -17.84 36.72
C ASP A 454 3.68 -18.59 35.43
N ILE A 455 4.39 -18.30 34.36
CA ILE A 455 4.25 -18.97 33.05
C ILE A 455 5.58 -19.63 32.73
N ARG A 456 5.55 -20.89 32.39
CA ARG A 456 6.72 -21.65 31.98
C ARG A 456 6.51 -22.19 30.58
N LEU A 457 7.39 -21.83 29.68
CA LEU A 457 7.46 -22.37 28.32
C LEU A 457 8.64 -23.34 28.22
N VAL A 458 8.40 -24.48 27.62
CA VAL A 458 9.42 -25.49 27.29
C VAL A 458 9.29 -25.79 25.81
N PHE A 459 10.37 -25.56 25.07
CA PHE A 459 10.37 -25.67 23.61
C PHE A 459 10.68 -27.09 23.17
N ASP A 460 9.90 -27.57 22.20
CA ASP A 460 10.11 -28.90 21.63
C ASP A 460 11.35 -28.88 20.72
N ARG A 461 12.09 -29.99 20.69
CA ARG A 461 13.19 -30.17 19.74
C ARG A 461 12.58 -30.41 18.36
N PRO A 462 13.11 -29.78 17.25
CA PRO A 462 12.69 -30.21 15.93
C PRO A 462 13.03 -31.70 15.80
N ASN A 463 12.12 -32.48 15.21
CA ASN A 463 12.44 -33.83 14.80
C ASN A 463 13.62 -33.74 13.82
N GLU A 464 14.74 -34.37 14.15
CA GLU A 464 15.90 -34.57 13.29
C GLU A 464 15.52 -35.38 12.05
#